data_a9f14f65325565f44212652a29fc34d4
#
_entry.id   a9f14f65325565f44212652a29fc34d4
#
_cell.length_a   1.000
_cell.length_b   1.000
_cell.length_c   1.000
_cell.angle_alpha   90.00
_cell.angle_beta   90.00
_cell.angle_gamma   90.00
#
_symmetry.space_group_name_H-M   'P 1'
#
loop_
_entity.id
_entity.type
_entity.pdbx_description
1 polymer ?
#
loop_
_entity_poly.entity_id
_entity_poly.type
_entity_poly.pdbx_seq_one_letter_code
_entity_poly.pdbx_strand_id
1 'polypeptide(L)'
;MRKRLLAVILCASMMFPVSASAEVLGYEATLNTYTQEKKSPQQFQIDDGEGNTVNALAKTDTLYVTAKNTAIRSNPGESGTELRSVLLGTKLERVAVCDNGWSKVTFQKDGEDKIIGYVQDSVLSDTETVNKFTDTVTAAKDSDILDYPGKKDGEVVGEVLQDDELKRTGTVDDIWSRIVYTDDSGAQQMGYIPTSCLEGYQETEVAKAEQEKKTKAGSLTKSSGEGIFADAVDGVTSTGGSGTSANGVQIGTPVSVSS
;
A
#
# COMPACT_ATOMS: atom_id res chain seq x y z
N MET A 1 -31.70 54.67 -28.04
CA MET A 1 -32.87 53.83 -28.29
C MET A 1 -32.43 52.37 -28.48
N ARG A 2 -32.59 51.54 -27.46
CA ARG A 2 -32.22 50.12 -27.52
C ARG A 2 -33.48 49.28 -27.57
N LYS A 3 -33.77 48.66 -28.71
CA LYS A 3 -34.93 47.78 -28.88
C LYS A 3 -34.62 46.42 -28.25
N ARG A 4 -35.37 46.05 -27.22
CA ARG A 4 -35.36 44.72 -26.62
C ARG A 4 -36.29 43.79 -27.42
N LEU A 5 -35.74 42.73 -28.01
CA LEU A 5 -36.49 41.64 -28.63
C LEU A 5 -36.93 40.68 -27.52
N LEU A 6 -38.24 40.56 -27.31
CA LEU A 6 -38.84 39.51 -26.51
C LEU A 6 -39.08 38.29 -27.41
N ALA A 7 -38.40 37.18 -27.09
CA ALA A 7 -38.72 35.89 -27.71
C ALA A 7 -39.85 35.23 -26.89
N VAL A 8 -41.01 35.12 -27.48
CA VAL A 8 -42.16 34.37 -26.94
C VAL A 8 -41.98 32.90 -27.32
N ILE A 9 -41.69 32.04 -26.33
CA ILE A 9 -41.71 30.59 -26.55
C ILE A 9 -43.18 30.11 -26.39
N LEU A 10 -43.77 29.69 -27.50
CA LEU A 10 -45.09 29.11 -27.55
C LEU A 10 -45.00 27.63 -27.18
N CYS A 11 -45.36 27.25 -25.94
CA CYS A 11 -45.54 25.85 -25.55
C CYS A 11 -46.87 25.36 -26.10
N ALA A 12 -46.84 24.61 -27.19
CA ALA A 12 -47.99 23.86 -27.67
C ALA A 12 -48.15 22.59 -26.79
N SER A 13 -49.10 22.65 -25.86
CA SER A 13 -49.58 21.49 -25.12
C SER A 13 -50.48 20.63 -26.00
N MET A 14 -49.92 19.55 -26.54
CA MET A 14 -50.70 18.48 -27.17
C MET A 14 -51.30 17.61 -26.07
N MET A 15 -52.60 17.80 -25.81
CA MET A 15 -53.42 16.86 -25.05
C MET A 15 -53.72 15.65 -25.93
N PHE A 16 -53.12 14.52 -25.62
CA PHE A 16 -53.56 13.23 -26.15
C PHE A 16 -54.60 12.64 -25.20
N PRO A 17 -55.73 12.13 -25.67
CA PRO A 17 -56.70 11.43 -24.84
C PRO A 17 -56.09 10.09 -24.42
N VAL A 18 -55.90 9.93 -23.11
CA VAL A 18 -55.52 8.64 -22.54
C VAL A 18 -56.77 7.75 -22.55
N SER A 19 -56.84 6.82 -23.48
CA SER A 19 -57.76 5.71 -23.39
C SER A 19 -57.26 4.76 -22.30
N ALA A 20 -57.90 4.83 -21.15
CA ALA A 20 -57.68 3.86 -20.09
C ALA A 20 -58.35 2.55 -20.49
N SER A 21 -57.53 1.60 -20.97
CA SER A 21 -57.90 0.18 -20.94
C SER A 21 -56.63 -0.68 -21.04
N ALA A 22 -56.40 -1.44 -19.96
CA ALA A 22 -55.72 -2.71 -19.91
C ALA A 22 -54.33 -2.77 -20.59
N GLU A 23 -53.30 -2.39 -19.87
CA GLU A 23 -51.97 -2.99 -20.03
C GLU A 23 -51.10 -2.71 -18.78
N VAL A 24 -51.60 -3.11 -17.59
CA VAL A 24 -50.78 -3.10 -16.36
C VAL A 24 -49.73 -4.23 -16.36
N LEU A 25 -49.83 -5.17 -17.29
CA LEU A 25 -48.87 -6.30 -17.39
C LEU A 25 -47.62 -6.01 -18.24
N GLY A 26 -47.60 -4.89 -18.97
CA GLY A 26 -46.44 -4.51 -19.77
C GLY A 26 -45.40 -3.64 -19.06
N TYR A 27 -45.80 -3.00 -17.96
CA TYR A 27 -44.95 -2.00 -17.31
C TYR A 27 -43.84 -2.62 -16.44
N GLU A 28 -44.04 -3.83 -15.92
CA GLU A 28 -42.99 -4.54 -15.16
C GLU A 28 -41.93 -5.19 -16.05
N ALA A 29 -42.28 -5.51 -17.28
CA ALA A 29 -41.34 -6.09 -18.25
C ALA A 29 -40.39 -5.04 -18.83
N THR A 30 -40.82 -3.77 -18.93
CA THR A 30 -39.97 -2.67 -19.39
C THR A 30 -39.09 -2.07 -18.32
N LEU A 31 -39.45 -2.17 -17.06
CA LEU A 31 -38.59 -1.76 -15.94
C LEU A 31 -37.44 -2.74 -15.72
N ASN A 32 -37.57 -4.00 -16.06
CA ASN A 32 -36.49 -4.98 -15.99
C ASN A 32 -35.47 -4.93 -17.13
N THR A 33 -35.77 -4.22 -18.22
CA THR A 33 -34.82 -4.00 -19.32
C THR A 33 -33.91 -2.78 -19.09
N TYR A 34 -34.20 -1.94 -18.09
CA TYR A 34 -33.28 -0.93 -17.57
C TYR A 34 -32.35 -1.48 -16.44
N THR A 35 -32.25 -2.79 -16.29
CA THR A 35 -31.09 -3.35 -15.62
C THR A 35 -29.90 -2.97 -16.46
N GLN A 36 -29.17 -1.97 -15.96
CA GLN A 36 -27.88 -1.52 -16.41
C GLN A 36 -27.16 -2.65 -17.16
N GLU A 37 -26.96 -2.49 -18.46
CA GLU A 37 -25.87 -3.18 -19.13
C GLU A 37 -24.63 -2.88 -18.28
N LYS A 38 -24.25 -3.81 -17.42
CA LYS A 38 -22.99 -3.78 -16.69
C LYS A 38 -21.94 -3.87 -17.78
N LYS A 39 -21.58 -2.69 -18.32
CA LYS A 39 -20.64 -2.55 -19.41
C LYS A 39 -19.40 -3.32 -18.97
N SER A 40 -19.12 -4.44 -19.63
CA SER A 40 -17.95 -5.25 -19.33
C SER A 40 -16.74 -4.33 -19.29
N PRO A 41 -15.85 -4.46 -18.29
CA PRO A 41 -14.69 -3.61 -18.22
C PRO A 41 -13.93 -3.65 -19.54
N GLN A 42 -13.53 -2.51 -20.06
CA GLN A 42 -12.82 -2.43 -21.32
C GLN A 42 -11.44 -3.06 -21.17
N GLN A 43 -11.15 -4.04 -22.01
CA GLN A 43 -9.81 -4.66 -22.12
C GLN A 43 -9.03 -3.99 -23.24
N PHE A 44 -7.72 -3.83 -23.03
CA PHE A 44 -6.79 -3.32 -24.03
C PHE A 44 -5.41 -3.90 -23.79
N GLN A 45 -4.54 -3.81 -24.80
CA GLN A 45 -3.18 -4.32 -24.76
C GLN A 45 -2.19 -3.16 -24.64
N ILE A 46 -1.10 -3.40 -23.93
CA ILE A 46 -0.05 -2.42 -23.66
C ILE A 46 1.28 -3.11 -23.93
N ASP A 47 2.23 -2.40 -24.53
CA ASP A 47 3.62 -2.81 -24.66
C ASP A 47 4.34 -2.58 -23.31
N ASP A 48 5.08 -3.59 -22.82
CA ASP A 48 5.84 -3.50 -21.56
C ASP A 48 7.20 -2.78 -21.72
N GLY A 49 7.55 -2.38 -22.94
CA GLY A 49 8.84 -1.77 -23.26
C GLY A 49 9.95 -2.77 -23.54
N GLU A 50 9.70 -4.06 -23.40
CA GLU A 50 10.64 -5.17 -23.68
C GLU A 50 10.22 -6.00 -24.91
N GLY A 51 9.13 -5.55 -25.56
CA GLY A 51 8.55 -6.20 -26.75
C GLY A 51 7.51 -7.26 -26.42
N ASN A 52 7.06 -7.38 -25.15
CA ASN A 52 5.96 -8.25 -24.79
C ASN A 52 4.66 -7.41 -24.68
N THR A 53 3.55 -8.08 -24.87
CA THR A 53 2.21 -7.48 -24.73
C THR A 53 1.60 -7.88 -23.40
N VAL A 54 1.19 -6.90 -22.63
CA VAL A 54 0.51 -7.03 -21.33
C VAL A 54 -0.98 -6.71 -21.54
N ASN A 55 -1.87 -7.56 -21.02
CA ASN A 55 -3.30 -7.28 -21.06
C ASN A 55 -3.69 -6.39 -19.88
N ALA A 56 -4.47 -5.36 -20.16
CA ALA A 56 -4.95 -4.44 -19.16
C ALA A 56 -6.48 -4.39 -19.14
N LEU A 57 -7.04 -4.34 -17.94
CA LEU A 57 -8.46 -4.23 -17.69
C LEU A 57 -8.76 -2.86 -17.10
N ALA A 58 -9.62 -2.08 -17.71
CA ALA A 58 -10.03 -0.79 -17.18
C ALA A 58 -10.68 -0.97 -15.80
N LYS A 59 -10.12 -0.29 -14.80
CA LYS A 59 -10.60 -0.26 -13.42
C LYS A 59 -10.27 1.09 -12.81
N THR A 60 -11.29 1.76 -12.27
CA THR A 60 -11.11 3.07 -11.64
C THR A 60 -11.34 2.96 -10.15
N ASP A 61 -10.30 3.19 -9.38
CA ASP A 61 -10.33 3.29 -7.92
C ASP A 61 -9.14 4.12 -7.43
N THR A 62 -9.17 4.45 -6.14
CA THR A 62 -8.09 5.16 -5.46
C THR A 62 -7.15 4.15 -4.82
N LEU A 63 -5.84 4.37 -4.96
CA LEU A 63 -4.79 3.60 -4.33
C LEU A 63 -3.83 4.50 -3.57
N TYR A 64 -3.14 3.94 -2.60
CA TYR A 64 -2.15 4.60 -1.77
C TYR A 64 -0.82 3.85 -1.81
N VAL A 65 0.27 4.58 -1.92
CA VAL A 65 1.62 4.01 -1.91
C VAL A 65 1.95 3.50 -0.52
N THR A 66 2.43 2.26 -0.43
CA THR A 66 2.85 1.60 0.83
C THR A 66 4.36 1.55 1.02
N ALA A 67 5.13 1.73 -0.04
CA ALA A 67 6.60 1.74 0.01
C ALA A 67 7.14 3.11 0.45
N LYS A 68 8.38 3.12 0.99
CA LYS A 68 9.14 4.35 1.33
C LYS A 68 9.16 5.33 0.16
N ASN A 69 9.53 4.83 -1.01
CA ASN A 69 9.41 5.51 -2.29
C ASN A 69 9.10 4.48 -3.38
N THR A 70 8.50 4.92 -4.45
CA THR A 70 8.30 4.10 -5.65
C THR A 70 8.27 4.98 -6.89
N ALA A 71 8.66 4.40 -8.02
CA ALA A 71 8.65 5.09 -9.30
C ALA A 71 7.31 4.89 -10.03
N ILE A 72 6.73 5.97 -10.54
CA ILE A 72 5.75 5.92 -11.61
C ILE A 72 6.55 5.78 -12.90
N ARG A 73 6.36 4.69 -13.65
CA ARG A 73 7.14 4.36 -14.84
C ARG A 73 6.34 4.56 -16.13
N SER A 74 7.04 4.74 -17.25
CA SER A 74 6.43 4.91 -18.57
C SER A 74 5.72 3.64 -19.08
N ASN A 75 6.18 2.46 -18.67
CA ASN A 75 5.69 1.16 -19.12
C ASN A 75 5.43 0.25 -17.91
N PRO A 76 4.56 -0.79 -18.03
CA PRO A 76 4.28 -1.73 -16.94
C PRO A 76 5.40 -2.78 -16.80
N GLY A 77 6.61 -2.34 -16.48
CA GLY A 77 7.81 -3.15 -16.32
C GLY A 77 8.95 -2.37 -15.68
N GLU A 78 9.97 -3.08 -15.18
CA GLU A 78 11.13 -2.47 -14.54
C GLU A 78 12.01 -1.67 -15.52
N SER A 79 11.96 -2.00 -16.81
CA SER A 79 12.65 -1.30 -17.90
C SER A 79 12.03 0.07 -18.22
N GLY A 80 10.80 0.34 -17.75
CA GLY A 80 10.12 1.61 -17.97
C GLY A 80 10.92 2.77 -17.37
N THR A 81 11.02 3.88 -18.12
CA THR A 81 11.65 5.12 -17.61
C THR A 81 10.86 5.66 -16.43
N GLU A 82 11.56 6.07 -15.37
CA GLU A 82 10.94 6.75 -14.25
C GLU A 82 10.42 8.13 -14.67
N LEU A 83 9.12 8.33 -14.52
CA LEU A 83 8.45 9.60 -14.79
C LEU A 83 8.40 10.48 -13.53
N ARG A 84 8.25 9.83 -12.38
CA ARG A 84 8.17 10.50 -11.07
C ARG A 84 8.42 9.48 -9.95
N SER A 85 9.13 9.90 -8.90
CA SER A 85 9.16 9.22 -7.61
C SER A 85 8.02 9.72 -6.73
N VAL A 86 7.33 8.83 -6.04
CA VAL A 86 6.27 9.10 -5.07
C VAL A 86 6.53 8.36 -3.76
N LEU A 87 6.11 8.94 -2.65
CA LEU A 87 6.42 8.51 -1.30
C LEU A 87 5.24 7.79 -0.65
N LEU A 88 5.51 7.11 0.47
CA LEU A 88 4.49 6.52 1.34
C LEU A 88 3.30 7.47 1.56
N GLY A 89 2.10 6.94 1.43
CA GLY A 89 0.85 7.67 1.60
C GLY A 89 0.49 8.59 0.43
N THR A 90 1.23 8.54 -0.70
CA THR A 90 0.81 9.24 -1.92
C THR A 90 -0.45 8.59 -2.48
N LYS A 91 -1.46 9.40 -2.70
CA LYS A 91 -2.71 9.01 -3.34
C LYS A 91 -2.53 8.96 -4.85
N LEU A 92 -2.92 7.85 -5.46
CA LEU A 92 -2.92 7.62 -6.91
C LEU A 92 -4.32 7.22 -7.37
N GLU A 93 -4.72 7.65 -8.55
CA GLU A 93 -5.96 7.20 -9.19
C GLU A 93 -5.61 6.12 -10.20
N ARG A 94 -6.00 4.87 -9.94
CA ARG A 94 -5.84 3.77 -10.89
C ARG A 94 -6.85 3.90 -12.03
N VAL A 95 -6.42 3.63 -13.23
CA VAL A 95 -7.27 3.62 -14.44
C VAL A 95 -7.32 2.26 -15.12
N ALA A 96 -6.35 1.38 -14.83
CA ALA A 96 -6.38 -0.01 -15.28
C ALA A 96 -5.49 -0.91 -14.41
N VAL A 97 -5.82 -2.20 -14.40
CA VAL A 97 -5.00 -3.29 -13.84
C VAL A 97 -4.38 -4.06 -14.99
N CYS A 98 -3.09 -4.32 -14.92
CA CYS A 98 -2.35 -5.15 -15.87
C CYS A 98 -2.23 -6.58 -15.33
N ASP A 99 -2.19 -7.58 -16.22
CA ASP A 99 -2.08 -9.00 -15.85
C ASP A 99 -0.67 -9.42 -15.38
N ASN A 100 0.29 -8.51 -15.46
CA ASN A 100 1.68 -8.72 -15.02
C ASN A 100 2.00 -8.12 -13.64
N GLY A 101 1.00 -7.75 -12.84
CA GLY A 101 1.20 -7.20 -11.49
C GLY A 101 1.52 -5.70 -11.45
N TRP A 102 1.17 -4.96 -12.50
CA TRP A 102 1.28 -3.51 -12.57
C TRP A 102 -0.09 -2.86 -12.69
N SER A 103 -0.24 -1.68 -12.14
CA SER A 103 -1.40 -0.82 -12.32
C SER A 103 -1.05 0.42 -13.13
N LYS A 104 -1.90 0.74 -14.12
CA LYS A 104 -1.86 2.04 -14.77
C LYS A 104 -2.53 3.06 -13.88
N VAL A 105 -1.79 4.11 -13.54
CA VAL A 105 -2.22 5.14 -12.58
C VAL A 105 -2.11 6.53 -13.17
N THR A 106 -2.84 7.45 -12.58
CA THR A 106 -2.65 8.88 -12.78
C THR A 106 -2.28 9.54 -11.46
N PHE A 107 -1.38 10.50 -11.54
CA PHE A 107 -0.93 11.30 -10.42
C PHE A 107 -0.85 12.76 -10.82
N GLN A 108 -1.29 13.65 -9.95
CA GLN A 108 -1.16 15.09 -10.13
C GLN A 108 -0.84 15.72 -8.78
N LYS A 109 0.25 16.46 -8.74
CA LYS A 109 0.59 17.33 -7.61
C LYS A 109 0.08 18.73 -7.90
N ASP A 110 -0.31 19.47 -6.85
CA ASP A 110 -0.84 20.82 -6.98
C ASP A 110 0.12 21.72 -7.78
N GLY A 111 -0.40 22.34 -8.85
CA GLY A 111 0.35 23.22 -9.73
C GLY A 111 1.24 22.52 -10.77
N GLU A 112 1.24 21.18 -10.82
CA GLU A 112 2.02 20.41 -11.79
C GLU A 112 1.11 19.72 -12.82
N ASP A 113 1.70 19.32 -13.95
CA ASP A 113 0.99 18.54 -14.97
C ASP A 113 0.63 17.14 -14.46
N LYS A 114 -0.50 16.62 -14.96
CA LYS A 114 -0.94 15.27 -14.67
C LYS A 114 -0.02 14.25 -15.34
N ILE A 115 0.51 13.35 -14.53
CA ILE A 115 1.35 12.23 -14.97
C ILE A 115 0.46 11.00 -15.13
N ILE A 116 0.66 10.25 -16.22
CA ILE A 116 0.05 8.94 -16.46
C ILE A 116 1.20 7.95 -16.61
N GLY A 117 1.18 6.89 -15.83
CA GLY A 117 2.24 5.87 -15.84
C GLY A 117 1.82 4.60 -15.12
N TYR A 118 2.78 3.81 -14.73
CA TYR A 118 2.59 2.47 -14.17
C TYR A 118 3.33 2.32 -12.84
N VAL A 119 2.71 1.63 -11.89
CA VAL A 119 3.27 1.30 -10.58
C VAL A 119 2.99 -0.16 -10.29
N GLN A 120 3.93 -0.84 -9.63
CA GLN A 120 3.75 -2.23 -9.19
C GLN A 120 2.62 -2.35 -8.17
N ASP A 121 1.77 -3.36 -8.31
CA ASP A 121 0.66 -3.62 -7.39
C ASP A 121 1.15 -3.98 -5.98
N SER A 122 2.33 -4.58 -5.86
CA SER A 122 2.94 -4.99 -4.58
C SER A 122 3.22 -3.83 -3.62
N VAL A 123 3.32 -2.59 -4.12
CA VAL A 123 3.57 -1.38 -3.33
C VAL A 123 2.35 -0.46 -3.27
N LEU A 124 1.15 -0.99 -3.53
CA LEU A 124 -0.10 -0.26 -3.53
C LEU A 124 -1.11 -0.90 -2.57
N SER A 125 -1.94 -0.07 -1.94
CA SER A 125 -3.06 -0.47 -1.09
C SER A 125 -4.32 0.30 -1.48
N ASP A 126 -5.48 -0.30 -1.31
CA ASP A 126 -6.78 0.37 -1.41
C ASP A 126 -7.17 1.10 -0.10
N THR A 127 -6.40 0.87 0.95
CA THR A 127 -6.57 1.52 2.24
C THR A 127 -5.56 2.65 2.42
N GLU A 128 -5.99 3.79 2.95
CA GLU A 128 -5.11 4.92 3.21
C GLU A 128 -4.02 4.54 4.21
N THR A 129 -2.75 4.65 3.78
CA THR A 129 -1.59 4.23 4.58
C THR A 129 -1.10 5.32 5.54
N VAL A 130 -1.45 6.58 5.29
CA VAL A 130 -1.12 7.71 6.16
C VAL A 130 -2.39 8.49 6.44
N ASN A 131 -2.88 8.45 7.67
CA ASN A 131 -3.98 9.31 8.13
C ASN A 131 -3.46 10.76 8.23
N LYS A 132 -3.85 11.61 7.28
CA LYS A 132 -3.31 12.97 7.11
C LYS A 132 -4.09 14.00 7.92
N PHE A 133 -3.39 14.71 8.75
CA PHE A 133 -3.85 15.91 9.47
C PHE A 133 -2.64 16.78 9.81
N THR A 134 -2.85 17.96 10.37
CA THR A 134 -1.75 18.83 10.81
C THR A 134 -2.05 19.36 12.19
N ASP A 135 -1.12 19.14 13.11
CA ASP A 135 -1.12 19.72 14.45
C ASP A 135 0.31 19.98 14.93
N THR A 136 0.42 20.59 16.10
CA THR A 136 1.68 20.79 16.81
C THR A 136 1.66 19.90 18.05
N VAL A 137 2.74 19.17 18.27
CA VAL A 137 2.93 18.23 19.38
C VAL A 137 4.29 18.43 20.02
N THR A 138 4.44 18.06 21.29
CA THR A 138 5.71 18.13 22.03
C THR A 138 6.27 16.73 22.18
N ALA A 139 7.58 16.59 22.04
CA ALA A 139 8.28 15.35 22.34
C ALA A 139 8.38 15.14 23.85
N ALA A 140 7.88 14.01 24.35
CA ALA A 140 7.99 13.64 25.77
C ALA A 140 9.35 13.00 26.12
N LYS A 141 10.10 12.60 25.13
CA LYS A 141 11.44 11.99 25.25
C LYS A 141 12.20 12.03 23.94
N ASP A 142 13.49 11.86 23.99
CA ASP A 142 14.36 11.75 22.82
C ASP A 142 13.95 10.58 21.93
N SER A 143 14.08 10.77 20.62
CA SER A 143 13.74 9.77 19.62
C SER A 143 14.49 9.98 18.31
N ASP A 144 14.93 8.87 17.70
CA ASP A 144 15.40 8.89 16.31
C ASP A 144 14.26 9.25 15.36
N ILE A 145 14.55 10.08 14.36
CA ILE A 145 13.68 10.33 13.20
C ILE A 145 14.06 9.31 12.13
N LEU A 146 13.09 8.55 11.66
CA LEU A 146 13.27 7.58 10.57
C LEU A 146 12.67 8.12 9.28
N ASP A 147 13.24 7.76 8.15
CA ASP A 147 12.73 8.12 6.82
C ASP A 147 11.56 7.23 6.35
N TYR A 148 11.30 6.13 7.09
CA TYR A 148 10.16 5.24 6.88
C TYR A 148 9.67 4.70 8.24
N PRO A 149 8.35 4.50 8.44
CA PRO A 149 7.82 3.99 9.69
C PRO A 149 8.21 2.52 9.90
N GLY A 150 9.05 2.25 10.90
CA GLY A 150 9.50 0.91 11.27
C GLY A 150 11.01 0.81 11.35
N LYS A 151 11.51 0.34 12.52
CA LYS A 151 12.97 0.21 12.78
C LYS A 151 13.69 -0.79 11.86
N LYS A 152 12.95 -1.68 11.21
CA LYS A 152 13.55 -2.68 10.30
C LYS A 152 13.87 -2.07 8.93
N ASP A 153 12.97 -1.19 8.45
CA ASP A 153 13.00 -0.73 7.06
C ASP A 153 13.32 0.77 6.97
N GLY A 154 13.30 1.50 8.11
CA GLY A 154 13.64 2.91 8.20
C GLY A 154 15.08 3.15 8.61
N GLU A 155 15.73 4.09 7.95
CA GLU A 155 17.06 4.60 8.31
C GLU A 155 16.91 5.86 9.18
N VAL A 156 17.84 6.05 10.13
CA VAL A 156 17.88 7.25 10.96
C VAL A 156 18.34 8.43 10.11
N VAL A 157 17.51 9.48 10.07
CA VAL A 157 17.76 10.70 9.30
C VAL A 157 17.82 11.95 10.15
N GLY A 158 17.67 11.83 11.46
CA GLY A 158 17.75 12.90 12.42
C GLY A 158 17.36 12.45 13.81
N GLU A 159 17.28 13.38 14.74
CA GLU A 159 16.92 13.16 16.13
C GLU A 159 15.95 14.24 16.60
N VAL A 160 15.06 13.87 17.48
CA VAL A 160 14.17 14.76 18.23
C VAL A 160 14.58 14.68 19.69
N LEU A 161 14.75 15.81 20.35
CA LEU A 161 15.04 15.88 21.77
C LEU A 161 13.75 16.07 22.58
N GLN A 162 13.79 15.67 23.85
CA GLN A 162 12.71 15.94 24.78
C GLN A 162 12.38 17.44 24.81
N ASP A 163 11.09 17.77 24.93
CA ASP A 163 10.52 19.13 24.94
C ASP A 163 10.57 19.86 23.57
N ASP A 164 11.06 19.21 22.49
CA ASP A 164 10.97 19.78 21.15
C ASP A 164 9.53 19.91 20.70
N GLU A 165 9.20 21.08 20.12
CA GLU A 165 7.90 21.33 19.47
C GLU A 165 7.97 20.89 18.01
N LEU A 166 7.07 19.98 17.62
CA LEU A 166 7.08 19.30 16.33
C LEU A 166 5.80 19.58 15.55
N LYS A 167 5.95 19.87 14.27
CA LYS A 167 4.83 19.89 13.33
C LYS A 167 4.54 18.47 12.86
N ARG A 168 3.45 17.88 13.35
CA ARG A 168 2.97 16.57 12.90
C ARG A 168 2.02 16.74 11.70
N THR A 169 2.14 15.86 10.71
CA THR A 169 1.39 15.91 9.45
C THR A 169 0.57 14.66 9.18
N GLY A 170 0.47 13.77 10.16
CA GLY A 170 -0.34 12.57 10.10
C GLY A 170 0.23 11.43 10.94
N THR A 171 -0.46 10.28 10.89
CA THR A 171 -0.05 9.03 11.54
C THR A 171 -0.06 7.87 10.55
N VAL A 172 0.73 6.84 10.85
CA VAL A 172 0.70 5.52 10.20
C VAL A 172 0.37 4.50 11.27
N ASP A 173 -0.74 3.77 11.07
CA ASP A 173 -1.26 2.74 12.00
C ASP A 173 -1.40 3.22 13.47
N ASP A 174 -1.56 4.54 13.67
CA ASP A 174 -1.56 5.22 14.98
C ASP A 174 -0.31 4.96 15.85
N ILE A 175 0.65 4.22 15.34
CA ILE A 175 1.91 3.84 16.01
C ILE A 175 3.03 4.81 15.67
N TRP A 176 3.03 5.33 14.44
CA TRP A 176 4.04 6.25 13.94
C TRP A 176 3.44 7.61 13.63
N SER A 177 4.09 8.66 14.10
CA SER A 177 3.76 10.05 13.78
C SER A 177 4.68 10.54 12.67
N ARG A 178 4.08 11.06 11.59
CA ARG A 178 4.81 11.73 10.53
C ARG A 178 5.01 13.18 10.90
N ILE A 179 6.26 13.61 10.98
CA ILE A 179 6.65 14.96 11.37
C ILE A 179 7.41 15.68 10.24
N VAL A 180 7.46 17.00 10.32
CA VAL A 180 8.38 17.82 9.52
C VAL A 180 9.61 18.11 10.36
N TYR A 181 10.79 17.83 9.81
CA TYR A 181 12.07 18.17 10.41
C TYR A 181 12.95 18.92 9.41
N THR A 182 14.01 19.56 9.89
CA THR A 182 14.98 20.25 9.04
C THR A 182 16.24 19.39 8.98
N ASP A 183 16.66 19.01 7.79
CA ASP A 183 17.87 18.22 7.59
C ASP A 183 19.16 19.08 7.70
N ASP A 184 20.31 18.43 7.63
CA ASP A 184 21.64 19.09 7.75
C ASP A 184 21.87 20.14 6.65
N SER A 185 21.15 20.09 5.54
CA SER A 185 21.20 21.08 4.47
C SER A 185 20.32 22.31 4.72
N GLY A 186 19.51 22.28 5.77
CA GLY A 186 18.50 23.29 6.09
C GLY A 186 17.19 23.12 5.33
N ALA A 187 17.00 22.02 4.61
CA ALA A 187 15.77 21.73 3.90
C ALA A 187 14.73 21.06 4.81
N GLN A 188 13.45 21.42 4.62
CA GLN A 188 12.37 20.74 5.32
C GLN A 188 12.06 19.40 4.67
N GLN A 189 12.11 18.35 5.48
CA GLN A 189 11.84 16.97 5.10
C GLN A 189 10.72 16.38 5.96
N MET A 190 10.19 15.24 5.52
CA MET A 190 9.25 14.44 6.31
C MET A 190 9.97 13.23 6.88
N GLY A 191 9.75 12.98 8.17
CA GLY A 191 10.25 11.81 8.87
C GLY A 191 9.20 11.20 9.77
N TYR A 192 9.55 10.11 10.40
CA TYR A 192 8.65 9.32 11.25
C TYR A 192 9.28 9.07 12.60
N ILE A 193 8.51 9.31 13.66
CA ILE A 193 8.87 8.97 15.04
C ILE A 193 7.78 8.10 15.65
N PRO A 194 8.09 7.25 16.65
CA PRO A 194 7.05 6.53 17.37
C PRO A 194 6.08 7.52 18.03
N THR A 195 4.79 7.34 17.86
CA THR A 195 3.76 8.19 18.49
C THR A 195 3.87 8.16 20.02
N SER A 196 4.39 7.06 20.59
CA SER A 196 4.66 6.91 22.02
C SER A 196 5.77 7.82 22.57
N CYS A 197 6.48 8.54 21.71
CA CYS A 197 7.47 9.55 22.09
C CYS A 197 6.87 10.95 22.28
N LEU A 198 5.57 11.12 22.03
CA LEU A 198 4.87 12.40 22.11
C LEU A 198 4.13 12.54 23.44
N GLU A 199 4.01 13.79 23.91
CA GLU A 199 3.19 14.11 25.07
C GLU A 199 1.70 13.78 24.82
N GLY A 200 1.01 13.39 25.89
CA GLY A 200 -0.40 13.03 25.81
C GLY A 200 -0.71 11.73 25.07
N TYR A 201 0.31 10.97 24.65
CA TYR A 201 0.09 9.65 24.05
C TYR A 201 -0.56 8.72 25.09
N GLN A 202 -1.71 8.19 24.72
CA GLN A 202 -2.35 7.10 25.45
C GLN A 202 -2.31 5.86 24.56
N GLU A 203 -1.70 4.79 25.06
CA GLU A 203 -1.63 3.52 24.34
C GLU A 203 -3.03 2.98 24.10
N THR A 204 -3.41 2.89 22.84
CA THR A 204 -4.71 2.31 22.45
C THR A 204 -4.67 0.79 22.64
N GLU A 205 -5.84 0.17 22.94
CA GLU A 205 -5.93 -1.29 23.10
C GLU A 205 -5.44 -2.05 21.84
N VAL A 206 -5.54 -1.45 20.67
CA VAL A 206 -5.04 -2.02 19.39
C VAL A 206 -3.50 -2.03 19.39
N ALA A 207 -2.86 -0.93 19.79
CA ALA A 207 -1.40 -0.85 19.87
C ALA A 207 -0.84 -1.84 20.91
N LYS A 208 -1.51 -2.00 22.05
CA LYS A 208 -1.17 -3.03 23.05
C LYS A 208 -1.27 -4.44 22.49
N ALA A 209 -2.36 -4.75 21.79
CA ALA A 209 -2.59 -6.08 21.23
C ALA A 209 -1.55 -6.46 20.16
N GLU A 210 -1.07 -5.50 19.36
CA GLU A 210 -0.01 -5.74 18.38
C GLU A 210 1.36 -5.92 19.02
N GLN A 211 1.69 -5.15 20.05
CA GLN A 211 2.93 -5.31 20.81
C GLN A 211 2.96 -6.66 21.55
N GLU A 212 1.84 -7.07 22.15
CA GLU A 212 1.72 -8.40 22.79
C GLU A 212 1.87 -9.55 21.80
N LYS A 213 1.32 -9.43 20.59
CA LYS A 213 1.52 -10.44 19.53
C LYS A 213 2.97 -10.54 19.10
N LYS A 214 3.67 -9.43 18.93
CA LYS A 214 5.10 -9.40 18.58
C LYS A 214 5.96 -9.99 19.69
N THR A 215 5.65 -9.71 20.95
CA THR A 215 6.37 -10.24 22.11
C THR A 215 6.15 -11.75 22.28
N LYS A 216 4.92 -12.23 22.08
CA LYS A 216 4.61 -13.68 22.13
C LYS A 216 5.25 -14.44 20.98
N ALA A 217 5.26 -13.89 19.76
CA ALA A 217 5.93 -14.49 18.61
C ALA A 217 7.47 -14.57 18.82
N GLY A 218 8.08 -13.53 19.40
CA GLY A 218 9.50 -13.53 19.75
C GLY A 218 9.85 -14.49 20.89
N SER A 219 8.94 -14.73 21.82
CA SER A 219 9.14 -15.67 22.94
C SER A 219 9.00 -17.13 22.52
N LEU A 220 8.10 -17.44 21.56
CA LEU A 220 7.92 -18.80 21.03
C LEU A 220 9.13 -19.27 20.19
N THR A 221 9.81 -18.39 19.51
CA THR A 221 11.04 -18.74 18.76
C THR A 221 12.25 -18.91 19.69
N LYS A 222 12.24 -18.32 20.88
CA LYS A 222 13.33 -18.47 21.86
C LYS A 222 13.16 -19.70 22.75
N SER A 223 11.91 -20.16 22.96
CA SER A 223 11.61 -21.34 23.78
C SER A 223 11.74 -22.67 23.04
N SER A 224 11.65 -22.66 21.70
CA SER A 224 11.82 -23.88 20.90
C SER A 224 13.25 -24.23 20.52
N GLY A 225 14.22 -23.40 20.88
CA GLY A 225 15.65 -23.62 20.59
C GLY A 225 16.46 -24.21 21.72
N GLU A 226 16.01 -24.16 22.97
CA GLU A 226 16.77 -24.67 24.12
C GLU A 226 16.23 -25.94 24.77
N GLY A 227 15.05 -26.45 24.38
CA GLY A 227 14.41 -27.58 25.02
C GLY A 227 14.55 -28.94 24.33
N ILE A 228 15.09 -29.02 23.12
CA ILE A 228 15.09 -30.29 22.34
C ILE A 228 16.44 -31.02 22.37
N PHE A 229 17.50 -30.41 22.88
CA PHE A 229 18.82 -31.05 22.94
C PHE A 229 19.31 -31.46 24.34
N ALA A 230 18.53 -31.25 25.38
CA ALA A 230 18.94 -31.57 26.75
C ALA A 230 18.48 -32.96 27.25
N ASP A 231 17.50 -33.62 26.59
CA ASP A 231 16.93 -34.91 27.07
C ASP A 231 17.28 -36.14 26.22
N ALA A 232 18.26 -36.05 25.32
CA ALA A 232 18.66 -37.16 24.45
C ALA A 232 20.01 -37.83 24.79
N VAL A 233 20.63 -37.52 25.95
CA VAL A 233 22.00 -38.04 26.27
C VAL A 233 22.06 -38.94 27.52
N ASP A 234 20.96 -39.11 28.29
CA ASP A 234 20.93 -40.05 29.41
C ASP A 234 20.05 -41.26 29.16
N GLY A 235 20.60 -42.27 28.49
CA GLY A 235 19.89 -43.54 28.34
C GLY A 235 20.36 -44.48 27.26
N VAL A 236 21.66 -44.62 27.02
CA VAL A 236 22.17 -45.78 26.28
C VAL A 236 23.21 -46.49 27.09
N THR A 237 22.76 -47.40 27.95
CA THR A 237 23.60 -48.49 28.47
C THR A 237 23.72 -49.56 27.38
N SER A 238 24.97 -49.92 27.13
CA SER A 238 25.39 -50.96 26.21
C SER A 238 24.72 -52.29 26.42
N THR A 239 24.18 -52.89 25.38
CA THR A 239 24.24 -54.37 25.17
C THR A 239 24.39 -54.62 23.68
N GLY A 240 25.40 -55.44 23.35
CA GLY A 240 25.82 -55.73 22.02
C GLY A 240 24.81 -56.56 21.23
N GLY A 241 24.89 -56.46 19.93
CA GLY A 241 24.13 -57.26 18.97
C GLY A 241 24.59 -56.94 17.55
N SER A 242 25.37 -57.86 17.02
CA SER A 242 25.81 -57.98 15.64
C SER A 242 24.67 -57.93 14.63
N GLY A 243 24.80 -57.19 13.54
CA GLY A 243 23.84 -57.22 12.43
C GLY A 243 24.26 -56.34 11.27
N THR A 244 24.78 -56.96 10.26
CA THR A 244 25.27 -56.50 8.96
C THR A 244 24.32 -55.65 8.15
N SER A 245 24.96 -54.76 7.40
CA SER A 245 24.78 -54.47 5.96
C SER A 245 23.86 -53.33 5.48
N ALA A 246 24.50 -52.50 4.75
CA ALA A 246 24.24 -51.96 3.41
C ALA A 246 23.65 -50.55 3.27
N ASN A 247 24.45 -49.82 2.64
CA ASN A 247 24.33 -48.76 1.65
C ASN A 247 24.92 -47.43 2.06
N GLY A 248 26.20 -47.32 1.69
CA GLY A 248 26.97 -46.08 1.72
C GLY A 248 26.56 -45.12 0.61
N VAL A 249 26.46 -43.86 0.99
CA VAL A 249 26.67 -42.74 0.11
C VAL A 249 27.87 -41.99 0.64
N GLN A 250 28.96 -42.04 -0.10
CA GLN A 250 30.17 -41.24 0.18
C GLN A 250 29.94 -39.83 -0.27
N ILE A 251 30.01 -38.90 0.63
CA ILE A 251 30.11 -37.46 0.31
C ILE A 251 31.61 -37.15 0.16
N GLY A 252 31.97 -36.70 -1.03
CA GLY A 252 33.35 -36.39 -1.39
C GLY A 252 33.92 -35.22 -0.61
N THR A 253 35.18 -35.35 -0.22
CA THR A 253 36.02 -34.34 0.42
C THR A 253 36.32 -33.18 -0.52
N PRO A 254 36.43 -31.92 -0.06
CA PRO A 254 36.83 -30.79 -0.90
C PRO A 254 38.34 -30.84 -1.18
N VAL A 255 38.70 -30.68 -2.45
CA VAL A 255 40.06 -30.51 -2.93
C VAL A 255 40.50 -29.06 -2.73
N SER A 256 41.55 -28.84 -1.96
CA SER A 256 42.28 -27.58 -1.88
C SER A 256 43.20 -27.45 -3.10
N VAL A 257 43.09 -26.35 -3.84
CA VAL A 257 44.06 -25.97 -4.88
C VAL A 257 44.84 -24.78 -4.36
N SER A 258 46.12 -25.01 -4.13
CA SER A 258 47.14 -23.98 -3.95
C SER A 258 47.87 -23.76 -5.27
N SER A 259 47.95 -22.52 -5.70
CA SER A 259 49.06 -21.79 -6.33
C SER A 259 48.56 -20.57 -7.03
#